data_29ef7ce6f12dca3df1cba4b77d4fb75c
#
_entry.id   29ef7ce6f12dca3df1cba4b77d4fb75c
#
_cell.length_a   1.000
_cell.length_b   1.000
_cell.length_c   1.000
_cell.angle_alpha   90.00
_cell.angle_beta   90.00
_cell.angle_gamma   90.00
#
_symmetry.space_group_name_H-M   'P 1'
#
loop_
_entity.id
_entity.type
_entity.pdbx_description
1 polymer ?
#
loop_
_entity_poly.entity_id
_entity_poly.type
_entity_poly.pdbx_seq_one_letter_code
_entity_poly.pdbx_strand_id
1 'polypeptide(L)'
;MSNQVATTNQETGIAKLKATLAAPSVQEQFKNALADHKDLFVSSIIDLYNGDKSLQSCNPNAIICEALKAAVLRLPINKALGFAYIVVYNNSVKDEKGVWHKVPTPTFIPGYKGYIQLAMRTGMYKTLNADFVYEGELRKADKLTGAIDFNGEKKSDKIIGYFCYFELLNGFNKTLYIGLEDMAAYAKRYSKSIPKDTTVAQLIEIAKKNEVSKSVGWMGNFNDMALKTVIRRLLSKYGYLSVEMQGALAGDNEGDEYADRNHMISENANKTTINLEATSYEEVDKETGEIKTIQKGADESKNDGQNTNNAPDF
;
A
#
# COMPACT_ATOMS: atom_id res chain seq x y z
N MET A 1 28.92 -10.23 29.58
CA MET A 1 29.38 -9.15 28.66
C MET A 1 28.47 -8.95 27.43
N SER A 2 27.47 -9.80 27.15
CA SER A 2 26.58 -9.68 25.96
C SER A 2 25.42 -8.68 26.09
N ASN A 3 25.05 -8.28 27.31
CA ASN A 3 23.92 -7.35 27.51
C ASN A 3 24.24 -5.86 27.25
N GLN A 4 25.50 -5.44 27.37
CA GLN A 4 25.87 -4.05 27.17
C GLN A 4 25.95 -3.62 25.71
N VAL A 5 26.31 -4.52 24.79
CA VAL A 5 26.38 -4.22 23.34
C VAL A 5 25.00 -4.07 22.72
N ALA A 6 24.02 -4.87 23.15
CA ALA A 6 22.65 -4.77 22.67
C ALA A 6 21.97 -3.48 23.13
N THR A 7 22.21 -3.05 24.38
CA THR A 7 21.62 -1.82 24.92
C THR A 7 22.20 -0.56 24.27
N THR A 8 23.50 -0.55 23.99
CA THR A 8 24.17 0.61 23.35
C THR A 8 23.72 0.82 21.91
N ASN A 9 23.47 -0.26 21.15
CA ASN A 9 22.95 -0.17 19.77
C ASN A 9 21.49 0.30 19.75
N GLN A 10 20.71 -0.04 20.76
CA GLN A 10 19.31 0.36 20.86
C GLN A 10 19.17 1.84 21.21
N GLU A 11 19.97 2.34 22.15
CA GLU A 11 20.01 3.76 22.49
C GLU A 11 20.48 4.64 21.33
N THR A 12 21.45 4.18 20.55
CA THR A 12 21.89 4.89 19.34
C THR A 12 20.84 4.89 18.24
N GLY A 13 20.06 3.83 18.09
CA GLY A 13 18.98 3.73 17.08
C GLY A 13 17.84 4.71 17.35
N ILE A 14 17.36 4.76 18.60
CA ILE A 14 16.29 5.69 18.98
C ILE A 14 16.75 7.15 18.94
N ALA A 15 18.00 7.43 19.33
CA ALA A 15 18.56 8.78 19.25
C ALA A 15 18.62 9.28 17.80
N LYS A 16 19.04 8.41 16.86
CA LYS A 16 19.01 8.70 15.41
C LYS A 16 17.60 8.94 14.90
N LEU A 17 16.63 8.09 15.27
CA LEU A 17 15.23 8.27 14.88
C LEU A 17 14.69 9.62 15.36
N LYS A 18 14.90 9.97 16.63
CA LYS A 18 14.47 11.25 17.20
C LYS A 18 15.15 12.45 16.52
N ALA A 19 16.46 12.35 16.27
CA ALA A 19 17.21 13.41 15.58
C ALA A 19 16.69 13.63 14.15
N THR A 20 16.41 12.55 13.41
CA THR A 20 15.85 12.65 12.06
C THR A 20 14.42 13.19 12.09
N LEU A 21 13.58 12.75 13.02
CA LEU A 21 12.22 13.29 13.20
C LEU A 21 12.22 14.78 13.58
N ALA A 22 13.25 15.26 14.29
CA ALA A 22 13.40 16.66 14.65
C ALA A 22 13.95 17.54 13.49
N ALA A 23 14.44 16.94 12.40
CA ALA A 23 14.98 17.69 11.26
C ALA A 23 13.90 18.61 10.65
N PRO A 24 14.18 19.89 10.35
CA PRO A 24 13.20 20.85 9.86
C PRO A 24 12.44 20.38 8.62
N SER A 25 13.14 19.77 7.65
CA SER A 25 12.54 19.25 6.41
C SER A 25 11.55 18.10 6.67
N VAL A 26 11.85 17.22 7.62
CA VAL A 26 10.97 16.11 8.01
C VAL A 26 9.74 16.66 8.75
N GLN A 27 9.95 17.60 9.67
CA GLN A 27 8.87 18.26 10.41
C GLN A 27 7.91 19.00 9.47
N GLU A 28 8.43 19.65 8.44
CA GLU A 28 7.64 20.33 7.42
C GLU A 28 6.79 19.36 6.61
N GLN A 29 7.35 18.21 6.19
CA GLN A 29 6.60 17.19 5.46
C GLN A 29 5.45 16.63 6.29
N PHE A 30 5.67 16.31 7.56
CA PHE A 30 4.59 15.88 8.46
C PHE A 30 3.56 16.99 8.71
N LYS A 31 3.99 18.25 8.84
CA LYS A 31 3.09 19.39 8.98
C LYS A 31 2.20 19.56 7.75
N ASN A 32 2.75 19.43 6.54
CA ASN A 32 2.00 19.54 5.29
C ASN A 32 0.97 18.41 5.14
N ALA A 33 1.29 17.18 5.61
CA ALA A 33 0.38 16.04 5.55
C ALA A 33 -0.73 16.07 6.61
N LEU A 34 -0.41 16.51 7.83
CA LEU A 34 -1.24 16.28 9.02
C LEU A 34 -1.71 17.57 9.71
N ALA A 35 -1.19 18.73 9.32
CA ALA A 35 -1.46 20.01 9.99
C ALA A 35 -1.28 19.93 11.52
N ASP A 36 -2.32 20.22 12.30
CA ASP A 36 -2.28 20.24 13.77
C ASP A 36 -2.10 18.85 14.42
N HIS A 37 -2.31 17.77 13.67
CA HIS A 37 -2.15 16.41 14.18
C HIS A 37 -0.73 15.85 14.08
N LYS A 38 0.22 16.65 13.57
CA LYS A 38 1.62 16.26 13.34
C LYS A 38 2.29 15.70 14.60
N ASP A 39 2.21 16.40 15.72
CA ASP A 39 2.95 16.04 16.93
C ASP A 39 2.47 14.73 17.55
N LEU A 40 1.16 14.49 17.51
CA LEU A 40 0.58 13.21 17.94
C LEU A 40 1.05 12.05 17.04
N PHE A 41 1.12 12.28 15.73
CA PHE A 41 1.57 11.25 14.79
C PHE A 41 3.08 10.96 14.96
N VAL A 42 3.92 11.99 15.13
CA VAL A 42 5.35 11.84 15.37
C VAL A 42 5.60 11.07 16.69
N SER A 43 4.82 11.35 17.73
CA SER A 43 4.87 10.58 18.98
C SER A 43 4.53 9.11 18.76
N SER A 44 3.51 8.81 17.94
CA SER A 44 3.13 7.43 17.64
C SER A 44 4.19 6.65 16.84
N ILE A 45 5.04 7.33 16.04
CA ILE A 45 6.20 6.69 15.40
C ILE A 45 7.22 6.24 16.45
N ILE A 46 7.48 7.09 17.44
CA ILE A 46 8.43 6.78 18.52
C ILE A 46 7.92 5.61 19.36
N ASP A 47 6.63 5.61 19.70
CA ASP A 47 5.98 4.52 20.43
C ASP A 47 6.03 3.21 19.66
N LEU A 48 5.73 3.26 18.36
CA LEU A 48 5.80 2.09 17.48
C LEU A 48 7.23 1.51 17.43
N TYR A 49 8.24 2.37 17.30
CA TYR A 49 9.64 1.97 17.29
C TYR A 49 10.07 1.32 18.60
N ASN A 50 9.66 1.90 19.74
CA ASN A 50 9.98 1.37 21.07
C ASN A 50 9.30 0.03 21.34
N GLY A 51 8.09 -0.16 20.84
CA GLY A 51 7.27 -1.36 21.03
C GLY A 51 7.62 -2.53 20.11
N ASP A 52 8.39 -2.31 19.03
CA ASP A 52 8.68 -3.32 18.02
C ASP A 52 10.19 -3.52 17.78
N LYS A 53 10.71 -4.63 18.33
CA LYS A 53 12.13 -5.01 18.16
C LYS A 53 12.55 -5.20 16.71
N SER A 54 11.63 -5.60 15.83
CA SER A 54 11.94 -5.77 14.42
C SER A 54 12.21 -4.44 13.72
N LEU A 55 11.46 -3.39 14.08
CA LEU A 55 11.69 -2.04 13.58
C LEU A 55 13.01 -1.45 14.07
N GLN A 56 13.46 -1.83 15.28
CA GLN A 56 14.73 -1.37 15.83
C GLN A 56 15.95 -1.88 15.04
N SER A 57 15.79 -2.94 14.24
CA SER A 57 16.81 -3.43 13.33
C SER A 57 16.86 -2.71 11.98
N CYS A 58 15.86 -1.87 11.68
CA CYS A 58 15.76 -1.14 10.42
C CYS A 58 16.47 0.21 10.47
N ASN A 59 16.79 0.75 9.30
CA ASN A 59 17.28 2.11 9.17
C ASN A 59 16.17 3.10 9.60
N PRO A 60 16.44 4.02 10.55
CA PRO A 60 15.47 5.00 11.01
C PRO A 60 14.88 5.87 9.90
N ASN A 61 15.68 6.27 8.90
CA ASN A 61 15.19 7.06 7.78
C ASN A 61 14.16 6.29 6.95
N ALA A 62 14.38 4.99 6.73
CA ALA A 62 13.42 4.15 6.02
C ALA A 62 12.09 4.03 6.78
N ILE A 63 12.13 3.93 8.10
CA ILE A 63 10.92 3.90 8.95
C ILE A 63 10.13 5.22 8.80
N ILE A 64 10.83 6.36 8.79
CA ILE A 64 10.21 7.69 8.65
C ILE A 64 9.57 7.83 7.26
N CYS A 65 10.24 7.37 6.21
CA CYS A 65 9.67 7.38 4.85
C CYS A 65 8.39 6.57 4.76
N GLU A 66 8.35 5.38 5.39
CA GLU A 66 7.14 4.55 5.42
C GLU A 66 6.04 5.16 6.29
N ALA A 67 6.40 5.81 7.40
CA ALA A 67 5.46 6.55 8.24
C ALA A 67 4.87 7.78 7.53
N LEU A 68 5.64 8.46 6.67
CA LEU A 68 5.15 9.57 5.85
C LEU A 68 4.06 9.12 4.87
N LYS A 69 4.15 7.90 4.31
CA LYS A 69 3.08 7.34 3.47
C LYS A 69 1.76 7.23 4.24
N ALA A 70 1.82 6.74 5.48
CA ALA A 70 0.65 6.69 6.36
C ALA A 70 0.13 8.08 6.72
N ALA A 71 1.02 9.04 6.96
CA ALA A 71 0.67 10.43 7.27
C ALA A 71 -0.06 11.11 6.12
N VAL A 72 0.42 10.96 4.88
CA VAL A 72 -0.23 11.48 3.67
C VAL A 72 -1.65 10.94 3.52
N LEU A 73 -1.85 9.67 3.84
CA LEU A 73 -3.17 9.02 3.86
C LEU A 73 -3.98 9.33 5.12
N ARG A 74 -3.39 10.04 6.08
CA ARG A 74 -3.98 10.33 7.40
C ARG A 74 -4.49 9.08 8.10
N LEU A 75 -3.73 7.97 7.99
CA LEU A 75 -4.04 6.70 8.63
C LEU A 75 -3.15 6.53 9.87
N PRO A 76 -3.74 6.33 11.07
CA PRO A 76 -2.95 6.08 12.28
C PRO A 76 -2.20 4.74 12.16
N ILE A 77 -0.93 4.75 12.58
CA ILE A 77 -0.03 3.58 12.54
C ILE A 77 -0.07 2.74 13.82
N ASN A 78 -1.01 3.01 14.72
CA ASN A 78 -1.21 2.20 15.92
C ASN A 78 -1.76 0.83 15.54
N LYS A 79 -0.99 -0.23 15.83
CA LYS A 79 -1.35 -1.62 15.50
C LYS A 79 -2.70 -2.05 16.08
N ALA A 80 -3.07 -1.56 17.27
CA ALA A 80 -4.33 -1.91 17.92
C ALA A 80 -5.56 -1.39 17.17
N LEU A 81 -5.43 -0.31 16.41
CA LEU A 81 -6.51 0.28 15.63
C LEU A 81 -6.76 -0.45 14.31
N GLY A 82 -5.72 -1.05 13.72
CA GLY A 82 -5.82 -1.84 12.50
C GLY A 82 -6.02 -1.04 11.21
N PHE A 83 -5.77 0.30 11.22
CA PHE A 83 -5.89 1.13 10.01
C PHE A 83 -4.67 1.05 9.11
N ALA A 84 -3.49 1.04 9.70
CA ALA A 84 -2.22 0.95 8.98
C ALA A 84 -1.15 0.28 9.84
N TYR A 85 -0.20 -0.34 9.15
CA TYR A 85 0.90 -1.06 9.76
C TYR A 85 2.22 -0.65 9.09
N ILE A 86 3.30 -0.65 9.85
CA ILE A 86 4.67 -0.67 9.34
C ILE A 86 5.24 -2.04 9.70
N VAL A 87 5.43 -2.87 8.69
CA VAL A 87 5.85 -4.26 8.83
C VAL A 87 7.27 -4.42 8.32
N VAL A 88 8.09 -5.21 8.99
CA VAL A 88 9.47 -5.48 8.56
C VAL A 88 9.55 -6.76 7.76
N TYR A 89 10.01 -6.65 6.51
CA TYR A 89 10.35 -7.76 5.66
C TYR A 89 11.87 -7.92 5.55
N ASN A 90 12.34 -9.15 5.52
CA ASN A 90 13.74 -9.46 5.26
C ASN A 90 13.96 -9.61 3.75
N ASN A 91 14.18 -8.50 3.07
CA ASN A 91 14.41 -8.50 1.63
C ASN A 91 15.82 -8.95 1.30
N SER A 92 15.97 -9.75 0.23
CA SER A 92 17.28 -10.11 -0.29
C SER A 92 17.78 -9.00 -1.21
N VAL A 93 18.90 -8.38 -0.86
CA VAL A 93 19.57 -7.33 -1.63
C VAL A 93 20.94 -7.82 -2.03
N LYS A 94 21.32 -7.56 -3.27
CA LYS A 94 22.63 -7.92 -3.81
C LYS A 94 23.60 -6.75 -3.57
N ASP A 95 24.76 -7.01 -2.97
CA ASP A 95 25.78 -5.99 -2.78
C ASP A 95 26.58 -5.74 -4.09
N GLU A 96 27.48 -4.75 -4.06
CA GLU A 96 28.35 -4.40 -5.20
C GLU A 96 29.25 -5.56 -5.66
N LYS A 97 29.52 -6.53 -4.76
CA LYS A 97 30.32 -7.73 -5.05
C LYS A 97 29.47 -8.90 -5.55
N GLY A 98 28.16 -8.70 -5.70
CA GLY A 98 27.23 -9.71 -6.17
C GLY A 98 26.75 -10.72 -5.13
N VAL A 99 27.02 -10.50 -3.83
CA VAL A 99 26.60 -11.38 -2.73
C VAL A 99 25.22 -10.97 -2.22
N TRP A 100 24.36 -11.95 -1.97
CA TRP A 100 23.02 -11.72 -1.45
C TRP A 100 23.02 -11.56 0.07
N HIS A 101 22.48 -10.46 0.56
CA HIS A 101 22.28 -10.17 1.98
C HIS A 101 20.80 -10.00 2.27
N LYS A 102 20.38 -10.43 3.47
CA LYS A 102 19.05 -10.11 3.97
C LYS A 102 19.07 -8.80 4.72
N VAL A 103 18.28 -7.84 4.25
CA VAL A 103 18.16 -6.50 4.83
C VAL A 103 16.76 -6.32 5.39
N PRO A 104 16.62 -6.02 6.70
CA PRO A 104 15.32 -5.71 7.30
C PRO A 104 14.81 -4.39 6.72
N THR A 105 13.69 -4.47 6.00
CA THR A 105 13.09 -3.35 5.27
C THR A 105 11.71 -3.06 5.85
N PRO A 106 11.49 -1.88 6.45
CA PRO A 106 10.16 -1.49 6.88
C PRO A 106 9.30 -1.21 5.65
N THR A 107 8.04 -1.59 5.71
CA THR A 107 7.07 -1.41 4.61
C THR A 107 5.73 -0.98 5.19
N PHE A 108 5.18 0.11 4.68
CA PHE A 108 3.85 0.58 5.01
C PHE A 108 2.80 -0.30 4.34
N ILE A 109 1.81 -0.73 5.11
CA ILE A 109 0.70 -1.58 4.65
C ILE A 109 -0.61 -1.01 5.20
N PRO A 110 -1.55 -0.58 4.33
CA PRO A 110 -2.90 -0.27 4.76
C PRO A 110 -3.61 -1.53 5.26
N GLY A 111 -4.26 -1.46 6.41
CA GLY A 111 -5.16 -2.50 6.89
C GLY A 111 -6.53 -2.44 6.19
N TYR A 112 -7.36 -3.47 6.37
CA TYR A 112 -8.72 -3.45 5.80
C TYR A 112 -9.56 -2.28 6.33
N LYS A 113 -9.43 -1.94 7.62
CA LYS A 113 -10.08 -0.77 8.22
C LYS A 113 -9.57 0.55 7.60
N GLY A 114 -8.31 0.59 7.17
CA GLY A 114 -7.74 1.74 6.47
C GLY A 114 -8.41 1.98 5.13
N TYR A 115 -8.63 0.93 4.34
CA TYR A 115 -9.37 1.04 3.07
C TYR A 115 -10.82 1.50 3.27
N ILE A 116 -11.51 0.97 4.29
CA ILE A 116 -12.86 1.43 4.65
C ILE A 116 -12.84 2.92 5.01
N GLN A 117 -11.88 3.34 5.83
CA GLN A 117 -11.75 4.75 6.24
C GLN A 117 -11.48 5.68 5.04
N LEU A 118 -10.61 5.28 4.12
CA LEU A 118 -10.33 6.05 2.90
C LEU A 118 -11.57 6.14 2.00
N ALA A 119 -12.31 5.05 1.82
CA ALA A 119 -13.55 5.05 1.07
C ALA A 119 -14.60 5.97 1.70
N MET A 120 -14.83 5.87 3.00
CA MET A 120 -15.82 6.71 3.72
C MET A 120 -15.50 8.20 3.62
N ARG A 121 -14.23 8.58 3.65
CA ARG A 121 -13.81 10.00 3.51
C ARG A 121 -14.16 10.62 2.17
N THR A 122 -14.40 9.83 1.13
CA THR A 122 -14.83 10.36 -0.17
C THR A 122 -16.24 10.94 -0.13
N GLY A 123 -17.06 10.57 0.87
CA GLY A 123 -18.47 10.93 0.96
C GLY A 123 -19.37 10.32 -0.12
N MET A 124 -18.84 9.43 -0.98
CA MET A 124 -19.56 8.85 -2.11
C MET A 124 -20.26 7.53 -1.77
N TYR A 125 -19.89 6.89 -0.66
CA TYR A 125 -20.44 5.60 -0.26
C TYR A 125 -21.61 5.78 0.69
N LYS A 126 -22.79 5.29 0.30
CA LYS A 126 -23.99 5.19 1.15
C LYS A 126 -23.84 4.06 2.15
N THR A 127 -23.32 2.91 1.67
CA THR A 127 -23.08 1.70 2.46
C THR A 127 -21.76 1.08 2.00
N LEU A 128 -20.96 0.63 2.95
CA LEU A 128 -19.77 -0.20 2.69
C LEU A 128 -19.69 -1.22 3.82
N ASN A 129 -19.77 -2.51 3.48
CA ASN A 129 -19.69 -3.60 4.44
C ASN A 129 -18.79 -4.71 3.92
N ALA A 130 -18.00 -5.30 4.80
CA ALA A 130 -17.18 -6.47 4.50
C ALA A 130 -17.08 -7.34 5.75
N ASP A 131 -17.32 -8.63 5.59
CA ASP A 131 -17.32 -9.57 6.71
C ASP A 131 -17.09 -11.00 6.22
N PHE A 132 -17.06 -11.92 7.17
CA PHE A 132 -17.01 -13.35 6.95
C PHE A 132 -18.37 -13.86 6.50
N VAL A 133 -18.37 -14.98 5.78
CA VAL A 133 -19.57 -15.75 5.47
C VAL A 133 -19.45 -17.09 6.17
N TYR A 134 -20.42 -17.39 7.03
CA TYR A 134 -20.46 -18.63 7.77
C TYR A 134 -21.27 -19.71 7.06
N GLU A 135 -21.03 -20.95 7.45
CA GLU A 135 -21.74 -22.10 6.89
C GLU A 135 -23.26 -21.95 7.06
N GLY A 136 -23.99 -22.06 5.95
CA GLY A 136 -25.44 -21.92 5.87
C GLY A 136 -25.93 -20.54 5.44
N GLU A 137 -25.16 -19.47 5.62
CA GLU A 137 -25.59 -18.10 5.26
C GLU A 137 -25.71 -17.89 3.75
N LEU A 138 -24.81 -18.45 2.96
CA LEU A 138 -24.83 -18.33 1.50
C LEU A 138 -25.92 -19.20 0.89
N ARG A 139 -26.94 -18.60 0.30
CA ARG A 139 -28.04 -19.27 -0.42
C ARG A 139 -27.80 -19.35 -1.90
N LYS A 140 -27.44 -18.23 -2.53
CA LYS A 140 -27.30 -18.11 -3.97
C LYS A 140 -26.23 -17.09 -4.34
N ALA A 141 -25.45 -17.43 -5.36
CA ALA A 141 -24.56 -16.49 -6.03
C ALA A 141 -24.91 -16.47 -7.52
N ASP A 142 -25.24 -15.28 -8.04
CA ASP A 142 -25.53 -15.08 -9.45
C ASP A 142 -24.28 -14.50 -10.13
N LYS A 143 -23.63 -15.33 -10.94
CA LYS A 143 -22.40 -14.95 -11.62
C LYS A 143 -22.60 -13.86 -12.68
N LEU A 144 -23.79 -13.78 -13.29
CA LEU A 144 -24.08 -12.82 -14.35
C LEU A 144 -24.25 -11.41 -13.79
N THR A 145 -25.11 -11.26 -12.80
CA THR A 145 -25.39 -9.96 -12.16
C THR A 145 -24.40 -9.62 -11.07
N GLY A 146 -23.75 -10.62 -10.47
CA GLY A 146 -22.93 -10.51 -9.29
C GLY A 146 -23.77 -10.33 -8.02
N ALA A 147 -25.07 -10.56 -8.08
CA ALA A 147 -25.94 -10.57 -6.89
C ALA A 147 -25.67 -11.80 -6.05
N ILE A 148 -25.62 -11.60 -4.72
CA ILE A 148 -25.37 -12.66 -3.76
C ILE A 148 -26.41 -12.58 -2.66
N ASP A 149 -27.03 -13.72 -2.36
CA ASP A 149 -28.01 -13.87 -1.29
C ASP A 149 -27.34 -14.54 -0.08
N PHE A 150 -27.16 -13.77 0.99
CA PHE A 150 -26.64 -14.22 2.28
C PHE A 150 -27.75 -14.41 3.34
N ASN A 151 -29.02 -14.48 2.95
CA ASN A 151 -30.14 -14.64 3.87
C ASN A 151 -30.37 -16.11 4.32
N GLY A 152 -29.36 -16.95 4.20
CA GLY A 152 -29.39 -18.29 4.75
C GLY A 152 -29.25 -18.29 6.27
N GLU A 153 -29.70 -19.36 6.90
CA GLU A 153 -29.55 -19.55 8.32
C GLU A 153 -28.13 -20.03 8.66
N LYS A 154 -27.44 -19.32 9.54
CA LYS A 154 -26.12 -19.72 10.03
C LYS A 154 -26.21 -21.05 10.76
N LYS A 155 -25.50 -22.08 10.27
CA LYS A 155 -25.48 -23.42 10.83
C LYS A 155 -24.32 -23.66 11.80
N SER A 156 -23.20 -22.96 11.61
CA SER A 156 -22.02 -23.08 12.45
C SER A 156 -21.15 -21.82 12.39
N ASP A 157 -20.14 -21.72 13.26
CA ASP A 157 -19.13 -20.66 13.22
C ASP A 157 -18.01 -20.92 12.20
N LYS A 158 -18.18 -21.92 11.33
CA LYS A 158 -17.20 -22.23 10.30
C LYS A 158 -17.26 -21.20 9.17
N ILE A 159 -16.16 -20.52 8.95
CA ILE A 159 -16.00 -19.56 7.85
C ILE A 159 -15.91 -20.34 6.53
N ILE A 160 -16.78 -19.99 5.57
CA ILE A 160 -16.79 -20.57 4.20
C ILE A 160 -16.33 -19.57 3.15
N GLY A 161 -16.19 -18.30 3.48
CA GLY A 161 -15.70 -17.26 2.56
C GLY A 161 -15.76 -15.87 3.15
N TYR A 162 -15.53 -14.91 2.30
CA TYR A 162 -15.44 -13.49 2.63
C TYR A 162 -16.19 -12.68 1.58
N PHE A 163 -16.87 -11.62 2.02
CA PHE A 163 -17.54 -10.74 1.09
C PHE A 163 -17.17 -9.27 1.35
N CYS A 164 -17.36 -8.46 0.33
CA CYS A 164 -17.45 -7.02 0.43
C CYS A 164 -18.59 -6.53 -0.45
N TYR A 165 -19.40 -5.62 0.09
CA TYR A 165 -20.50 -4.95 -0.59
C TYR A 165 -20.34 -3.46 -0.44
N PHE A 166 -20.69 -2.71 -1.46
CA PHE A 166 -20.90 -1.27 -1.35
C PHE A 166 -22.11 -0.82 -2.18
N GLU A 167 -22.69 0.29 -1.74
CA GLU A 167 -23.68 1.09 -2.46
C GLU A 167 -23.21 2.54 -2.47
N LEU A 168 -23.15 3.15 -3.64
CA LEU A 168 -22.84 4.56 -3.82
C LEU A 168 -24.10 5.41 -3.67
N LEU A 169 -23.94 6.72 -3.46
CA LEU A 169 -25.06 7.67 -3.34
C LEU A 169 -25.93 7.74 -4.60
N ASN A 170 -25.38 7.42 -5.79
CA ASN A 170 -26.12 7.34 -7.05
C ASN A 170 -26.91 6.02 -7.23
N GLY A 171 -26.91 5.13 -6.25
CA GLY A 171 -27.58 3.83 -6.28
C GLY A 171 -26.77 2.70 -6.91
N PHE A 172 -25.59 2.98 -7.51
CA PHE A 172 -24.74 1.90 -8.03
C PHE A 172 -24.23 1.06 -6.85
N ASN A 173 -24.40 -0.25 -6.96
CA ASN A 173 -23.93 -1.19 -5.94
C ASN A 173 -23.21 -2.39 -6.56
N LYS A 174 -22.36 -3.00 -5.80
CA LYS A 174 -21.65 -4.22 -6.21
C LYS A 174 -21.26 -5.05 -5.00
N THR A 175 -21.31 -6.37 -5.18
CA THR A 175 -20.84 -7.37 -4.23
C THR A 175 -19.68 -8.15 -4.82
N LEU A 176 -18.69 -8.47 -4.00
CA LEU A 176 -17.66 -9.46 -4.29
C LEU A 176 -17.70 -10.50 -3.16
N TYR A 177 -17.78 -11.76 -3.53
CA TYR A 177 -17.62 -12.90 -2.64
C TYR A 177 -16.47 -13.77 -3.14
N ILE A 178 -15.64 -14.24 -2.22
CA ILE A 178 -14.54 -15.17 -2.50
C ILE A 178 -14.63 -16.30 -1.47
N GLY A 179 -14.79 -17.53 -1.94
CA GLY A 179 -14.79 -18.70 -1.09
C GLY A 179 -13.46 -18.92 -0.38
N LEU A 180 -13.49 -19.61 0.76
CA LEU A 180 -12.29 -19.84 1.59
C LEU A 180 -11.18 -20.57 0.82
N GLU A 181 -11.53 -21.57 0.00
CA GLU A 181 -10.55 -22.32 -0.80
C GLU A 181 -9.89 -21.44 -1.85
N ASP A 182 -10.68 -20.63 -2.58
CA ASP A 182 -10.17 -19.69 -3.58
C ASP A 182 -9.31 -18.61 -2.92
N MET A 183 -9.69 -18.14 -1.74
CA MET A 183 -8.91 -17.17 -0.97
C MET A 183 -7.57 -17.75 -0.51
N ALA A 184 -7.55 -18.99 -0.04
CA ALA A 184 -6.32 -19.67 0.35
C ALA A 184 -5.40 -19.94 -0.86
N ALA A 185 -5.97 -20.34 -1.99
CA ALA A 185 -5.24 -20.49 -3.25
C ALA A 185 -4.66 -19.16 -3.73
N TYR A 186 -5.46 -18.08 -3.66
CA TYR A 186 -4.99 -16.72 -3.96
C TYR A 186 -3.83 -16.29 -3.06
N ALA A 187 -3.97 -16.46 -1.74
CA ALA A 187 -2.92 -16.12 -0.79
C ALA A 187 -1.61 -16.87 -1.10
N LYS A 188 -1.72 -18.19 -1.36
CA LYS A 188 -0.56 -19.01 -1.71
C LYS A 188 0.13 -18.56 -2.99
N ARG A 189 -0.63 -18.14 -3.99
CA ARG A 189 -0.11 -17.74 -5.28
C ARG A 189 0.60 -16.38 -5.24
N TYR A 190 0.05 -15.41 -4.53
CA TYR A 190 0.49 -14.02 -4.62
C TYR A 190 1.31 -13.52 -3.43
N SER A 191 1.16 -14.13 -2.25
CA SER A 191 1.90 -13.66 -1.07
C SER A 191 3.33 -14.19 -1.04
N LYS A 192 4.29 -13.27 -1.00
CA LYS A 192 5.72 -13.58 -0.80
C LYS A 192 6.05 -13.93 0.64
N SER A 193 5.17 -13.63 1.60
CA SER A 193 5.38 -13.90 3.03
C SER A 193 5.01 -15.33 3.43
N ILE A 194 4.28 -16.07 2.59
CA ILE A 194 3.93 -17.46 2.84
C ILE A 194 5.11 -18.38 2.45
N PRO A 195 5.59 -19.24 3.35
CA PRO A 195 6.63 -20.22 3.05
C PRO A 195 6.25 -21.10 1.84
N LYS A 196 7.24 -21.46 1.03
CA LYS A 196 7.00 -22.22 -0.22
C LYS A 196 6.41 -23.62 0.03
N ASP A 197 6.71 -24.21 1.16
CA ASP A 197 6.26 -25.53 1.60
C ASP A 197 4.86 -25.53 2.22
N THR A 198 4.30 -24.35 2.57
CA THR A 198 2.93 -24.22 3.10
C THR A 198 1.91 -24.63 2.05
N THR A 199 1.00 -25.54 2.36
CA THR A 199 -0.06 -25.98 1.46
C THR A 199 -1.33 -25.12 1.59
N VAL A 200 -2.20 -25.17 0.57
CA VAL A 200 -3.52 -24.51 0.63
C VAL A 200 -4.36 -25.05 1.79
N ALA A 201 -4.30 -26.36 2.05
CA ALA A 201 -5.01 -26.98 3.16
C ALA A 201 -4.57 -26.42 4.52
N GLN A 202 -3.27 -26.19 4.72
CA GLN A 202 -2.77 -25.58 5.95
C GLN A 202 -3.26 -24.13 6.11
N LEU A 203 -3.35 -23.35 5.03
CA LEU A 203 -3.90 -22.01 5.07
C LEU A 203 -5.39 -22.00 5.42
N ILE A 204 -6.17 -22.96 4.91
CA ILE A 204 -7.57 -23.17 5.27
C ILE A 204 -7.72 -23.49 6.76
N GLU A 205 -6.86 -24.33 7.32
CA GLU A 205 -6.89 -24.62 8.76
C GLU A 205 -6.52 -23.41 9.62
N ILE A 206 -5.57 -22.57 9.19
CA ILE A 206 -5.26 -21.27 9.87
C ILE A 206 -6.49 -20.38 9.85
N ALA A 207 -7.17 -20.24 8.71
CA ALA A 207 -8.36 -19.44 8.58
C ALA A 207 -9.51 -19.92 9.49
N LYS A 208 -9.74 -21.23 9.57
CA LYS A 208 -10.79 -21.83 10.41
C LYS A 208 -10.56 -21.63 11.91
N LYS A 209 -9.28 -21.63 12.35
CA LYS A 209 -8.97 -21.35 13.76
C LYS A 209 -9.29 -19.93 14.17
N ASN A 210 -9.27 -18.99 13.22
CA ASN A 210 -9.53 -17.57 13.45
C ASN A 210 -8.70 -16.96 14.59
N GLU A 211 -7.44 -17.39 14.69
CA GLU A 211 -6.50 -16.95 15.71
C GLU A 211 -5.47 -16.00 15.12
N VAL A 212 -5.13 -14.95 15.87
CA VAL A 212 -4.05 -14.03 15.53
C VAL A 212 -2.75 -14.56 16.13
N SER A 213 -1.75 -14.80 15.29
CA SER A 213 -0.42 -15.20 15.73
C SER A 213 0.59 -14.05 15.64
N LYS A 214 1.81 -14.29 16.14
CA LYS A 214 2.92 -13.31 16.04
C LYS A 214 3.53 -13.22 14.63
N SER A 215 3.13 -14.09 13.72
CA SER A 215 3.59 -14.06 12.32
C SER A 215 3.01 -12.87 11.57
N VAL A 216 3.63 -12.52 10.45
CA VAL A 216 3.23 -11.38 9.64
C VAL A 216 2.30 -11.81 8.50
N GLY A 217 1.35 -10.97 8.15
CA GLY A 217 0.47 -11.14 6.99
C GLY A 217 -0.43 -12.38 7.12
N TRP A 218 -0.56 -13.14 6.04
CA TRP A 218 -1.47 -14.29 5.93
C TRP A 218 -1.23 -15.40 6.97
N MET A 219 0.01 -15.59 7.38
CA MET A 219 0.35 -16.59 8.40
C MET A 219 0.03 -16.10 9.81
N GLY A 220 -0.07 -14.79 10.02
CA GLY A 220 -0.35 -14.19 11.33
C GLY A 220 -1.82 -13.92 11.58
N ASN A 221 -2.52 -13.43 10.56
CA ASN A 221 -3.94 -13.12 10.60
C ASN A 221 -4.56 -13.31 9.22
N PHE A 222 -4.89 -14.56 8.89
CA PHE A 222 -5.44 -14.91 7.58
C PHE A 222 -6.73 -14.14 7.28
N ASN A 223 -7.63 -14.08 8.26
CA ASN A 223 -8.96 -13.53 8.06
C ASN A 223 -8.96 -12.02 7.81
N ASP A 224 -8.13 -11.24 8.51
CA ASP A 224 -7.98 -9.81 8.23
C ASP A 224 -7.33 -9.57 6.85
N MET A 225 -6.37 -10.40 6.44
CA MET A 225 -5.78 -10.33 5.11
C MET A 225 -6.78 -10.68 4.01
N ALA A 226 -7.68 -11.63 4.27
CA ALA A 226 -8.77 -11.98 3.37
C ALA A 226 -9.79 -10.84 3.23
N LEU A 227 -10.20 -10.21 4.34
CA LEU A 227 -11.05 -9.02 4.32
C LEU A 227 -10.38 -7.86 3.56
N LYS A 228 -9.09 -7.61 3.82
CA LYS A 228 -8.32 -6.63 3.05
C LYS A 228 -8.39 -6.92 1.56
N THR A 229 -8.22 -8.19 1.17
CA THR A 229 -8.20 -8.61 -0.23
C THR A 229 -9.54 -8.39 -0.92
N VAL A 230 -10.67 -8.79 -0.31
CA VAL A 230 -12.00 -8.59 -0.92
C VAL A 230 -12.35 -7.11 -1.04
N ILE A 231 -12.04 -6.30 -0.02
CA ILE A 231 -12.26 -4.84 -0.03
C ILE A 231 -11.43 -4.21 -1.14
N ARG A 232 -10.12 -4.46 -1.14
CA ARG A 232 -9.19 -3.91 -2.13
C ARG A 232 -9.59 -4.28 -3.56
N ARG A 233 -9.91 -5.55 -3.84
CA ARG A 233 -10.32 -6.02 -5.16
C ARG A 233 -11.65 -5.41 -5.62
N LEU A 234 -12.62 -5.26 -4.72
CA LEU A 234 -13.91 -4.65 -5.06
C LEU A 234 -13.73 -3.16 -5.33
N LEU A 235 -13.07 -2.43 -4.43
CA LEU A 235 -12.91 -0.98 -4.54
C LEU A 235 -12.01 -0.59 -5.71
N SER A 236 -10.92 -1.31 -5.98
CA SER A 236 -10.02 -1.01 -7.10
C SER A 236 -10.69 -1.19 -8.46
N LYS A 237 -11.72 -2.04 -8.56
CA LYS A 237 -12.39 -2.33 -9.82
C LYS A 237 -13.66 -1.52 -10.04
N TYR A 238 -14.42 -1.27 -9.00
CA TYR A 238 -15.77 -0.71 -9.09
C TYR A 238 -16.01 0.48 -8.16
N GLY A 239 -15.11 0.72 -7.20
CA GLY A 239 -15.27 1.78 -6.22
C GLY A 239 -14.97 3.17 -6.77
N TYR A 240 -15.45 4.18 -6.05
CA TYR A 240 -15.01 5.56 -6.26
C TYR A 240 -13.64 5.74 -5.60
N LEU A 241 -12.63 6.10 -6.40
CA LEU A 241 -11.24 6.24 -5.93
C LEU A 241 -10.87 7.71 -5.80
N SER A 242 -10.66 8.18 -4.57
CA SER A 242 -9.97 9.45 -4.33
C SER A 242 -8.46 9.34 -4.65
N VAL A 243 -7.78 10.49 -4.74
CA VAL A 243 -6.32 10.53 -5.01
C VAL A 243 -5.55 9.76 -3.92
N GLU A 244 -5.94 9.92 -2.65
CA GLU A 244 -5.36 9.21 -1.52
C GLU A 244 -5.57 7.70 -1.66
N MET A 245 -6.77 7.29 -2.07
CA MET A 245 -7.09 5.88 -2.26
C MET A 245 -6.32 5.26 -3.42
N GLN A 246 -6.13 5.98 -4.51
CA GLN A 246 -5.27 5.57 -5.62
C GLN A 246 -3.82 5.37 -5.14
N GLY A 247 -3.29 6.31 -4.34
CA GLY A 247 -1.97 6.20 -3.72
C GLY A 247 -1.84 4.98 -2.80
N ALA A 248 -2.86 4.71 -1.98
CA ALA A 248 -2.88 3.55 -1.09
C ALA A 248 -2.92 2.22 -1.88
N LEU A 249 -3.71 2.15 -2.94
CA LEU A 249 -3.81 0.97 -3.80
C LEU A 249 -2.51 0.72 -4.59
N ALA A 250 -1.89 1.77 -5.11
CA ALA A 250 -0.63 1.67 -5.86
C ALA A 250 0.56 1.29 -4.96
N GLY A 251 0.57 1.76 -3.71
CA GLY A 251 1.63 1.46 -2.74
C GLY A 251 1.52 0.09 -2.09
N ASP A 252 0.36 -0.57 -2.16
CA ASP A 252 0.10 -1.86 -1.53
C ASP A 252 0.45 -3.01 -2.49
N ASN A 253 1.75 -3.33 -2.56
CA ASN A 253 2.30 -4.35 -3.46
C ASN A 253 2.16 -5.79 -2.93
N GLU A 254 1.45 -6.02 -1.81
CA GLU A 254 1.22 -7.37 -1.32
C GLU A 254 0.18 -8.11 -2.17
N GLY A 255 0.68 -8.91 -3.08
CA GLY A 255 -0.08 -10.02 -3.66
C GLY A 255 -1.15 -9.63 -4.66
N ASP A 256 -0.86 -8.76 -5.61
CA ASP A 256 -1.81 -8.42 -6.64
C ASP A 256 -1.36 -8.85 -8.04
N GLU A 257 -2.28 -9.50 -8.75
CA GLU A 257 -2.20 -9.75 -10.19
C GLU A 257 -1.93 -8.44 -10.99
N TYR A 258 -2.36 -7.29 -10.42
CA TYR A 258 -2.09 -5.96 -10.98
C TYR A 258 -0.66 -5.47 -10.67
N ALA A 259 -0.05 -5.86 -9.56
CA ALA A 259 1.34 -5.47 -9.26
C ALA A 259 2.33 -6.12 -10.23
N ASP A 260 2.14 -7.42 -10.54
CA ASP A 260 2.94 -8.11 -11.55
C ASP A 260 2.72 -7.50 -12.95
N ARG A 261 1.47 -7.14 -13.28
CA ARG A 261 1.14 -6.47 -14.54
C ARG A 261 1.71 -5.06 -14.61
N ASN A 262 1.63 -4.28 -13.54
CA ASN A 262 2.21 -2.94 -13.48
C ASN A 262 3.75 -2.98 -13.51
N HIS A 263 4.37 -4.00 -12.92
CA HIS A 263 5.81 -4.23 -13.04
C HIS A 263 6.20 -4.54 -14.49
N MET A 264 5.48 -5.42 -15.16
CA MET A 264 5.68 -5.71 -16.59
C MET A 264 5.45 -4.47 -17.47
N ILE A 265 4.43 -3.66 -17.16
CA ILE A 265 4.17 -2.40 -17.87
C ILE A 265 5.32 -1.42 -17.64
N SER A 266 5.81 -1.28 -16.39
CA SER A 266 6.92 -0.37 -16.08
C SER A 266 8.26 -0.82 -16.66
N GLU A 267 8.49 -2.12 -16.79
CA GLU A 267 9.67 -2.67 -17.47
C GLU A 267 9.63 -2.46 -18.99
N ASN A 268 8.42 -2.56 -19.57
CA ASN A 268 8.18 -2.40 -21.01
C ASN A 268 7.74 -0.97 -21.40
N ALA A 269 7.54 -0.07 -20.42
CA ALA A 269 7.22 1.32 -20.69
C ALA A 269 8.35 2.00 -21.44
N ASN A 270 7.99 2.82 -22.41
CA ASN A 270 8.96 3.61 -23.17
C ASN A 270 9.75 4.51 -22.21
N LYS A 271 11.02 4.19 -22.00
CA LYS A 271 11.94 4.92 -21.10
C LYS A 271 12.48 6.22 -21.73
N THR A 272 11.92 6.65 -22.85
CA THR A 272 12.32 7.90 -23.49
C THR A 272 11.88 9.07 -22.59
N THR A 273 12.85 9.71 -21.99
CA THR A 273 12.62 10.94 -21.23
C THR A 273 12.23 12.02 -22.22
N ILE A 274 11.00 12.52 -22.14
CA ILE A 274 10.61 13.72 -22.90
C ILE A 274 11.24 14.90 -22.17
N ASN A 275 12.35 15.40 -22.67
CA ASN A 275 12.89 16.68 -22.21
C ASN A 275 12.00 17.80 -22.75
N LEU A 276 11.10 18.29 -21.93
CA LEU A 276 10.38 19.53 -22.16
C LEU A 276 11.33 20.69 -21.79
N GLU A 277 12.17 21.09 -22.70
CA GLU A 277 12.88 22.37 -22.56
C GLU A 277 11.86 23.49 -22.80
N ALA A 278 11.65 24.30 -21.78
CA ALA A 278 10.87 25.52 -21.96
C ALA A 278 11.62 26.43 -22.96
N THR A 279 11.02 26.64 -24.12
CA THR A 279 11.57 27.49 -25.18
C THR A 279 11.47 28.99 -24.85
N SER A 280 10.63 29.33 -23.87
CA SER A 280 10.50 30.69 -23.34
C SER A 280 10.04 30.65 -21.89
N TYR A 281 10.49 31.56 -21.08
CA TYR A 281 9.99 31.80 -19.73
C TYR A 281 9.84 33.31 -19.49
N GLU A 282 8.89 33.65 -18.65
CA GLU A 282 8.61 35.05 -18.29
C GLU A 282 9.32 35.32 -16.95
N GLU A 283 10.17 36.34 -16.95
CA GLU A 283 10.79 36.82 -15.73
C GLU A 283 10.10 38.11 -15.31
N VAL A 284 9.55 38.12 -14.11
CA VAL A 284 8.90 39.29 -13.53
C VAL A 284 9.90 40.04 -12.69
N ASP A 285 10.20 41.27 -13.07
CA ASP A 285 11.03 42.16 -12.27
C ASP A 285 10.28 42.50 -10.96
N LYS A 286 10.92 42.13 -9.85
CA LYS A 286 10.30 42.25 -8.51
C LYS A 286 10.16 43.72 -8.03
N GLU A 287 10.88 44.65 -8.64
CA GLU A 287 10.83 46.06 -8.25
C GLU A 287 9.90 46.89 -9.14
N THR A 288 9.81 46.54 -10.42
CA THR A 288 9.00 47.33 -11.39
C THR A 288 7.71 46.62 -11.82
N GLY A 289 7.60 45.31 -11.60
CA GLY A 289 6.44 44.50 -12.04
C GLY A 289 6.39 44.28 -13.56
N GLU A 290 7.43 44.65 -14.33
CA GLU A 290 7.47 44.41 -15.75
C GLU A 290 7.79 42.92 -16.09
N ILE A 291 7.04 42.39 -17.05
CA ILE A 291 7.19 41.03 -17.55
C ILE A 291 8.13 41.06 -18.77
N LYS A 292 9.28 40.38 -18.66
CA LYS A 292 10.21 40.20 -19.80
C LYS A 292 10.17 38.76 -20.25
N THR A 293 9.78 38.50 -21.49
CA THR A 293 9.82 37.21 -22.11
C THR A 293 11.24 36.94 -22.65
N ILE A 294 11.93 35.96 -22.11
CA ILE A 294 13.27 35.55 -22.55
C ILE A 294 13.12 34.30 -23.44
N GLN A 295 13.47 34.42 -24.71
CA GLN A 295 13.57 33.32 -25.63
C GLN A 295 15.03 32.83 -25.67
N LYS A 296 15.26 31.54 -25.43
CA LYS A 296 16.57 30.93 -25.63
C LYS A 296 16.82 30.79 -27.12
N GLY A 297 17.84 31.46 -27.63
CA GLY A 297 18.25 31.41 -29.05
C GLY A 297 18.56 29.97 -29.45
N ALA A 298 18.05 29.56 -30.60
CA ALA A 298 18.36 28.31 -31.24
C ALA A 298 19.84 28.32 -31.67
N ASP A 299 20.65 27.50 -31.06
CA ASP A 299 22.01 27.22 -31.55
C ASP A 299 21.90 26.18 -32.68
N GLU A 300 22.26 26.60 -33.87
CA GLU A 300 22.29 25.76 -35.08
C GLU A 300 23.39 24.70 -34.93
N SER A 301 23.04 23.47 -34.72
CA SER A 301 23.92 22.35 -35.09
C SER A 301 23.28 21.55 -36.21
N LYS A 302 23.86 21.77 -37.40
CA LYS A 302 23.70 20.91 -38.57
C LYS A 302 24.01 19.48 -38.19
N ASN A 303 23.13 18.57 -38.53
CA ASN A 303 23.56 17.25 -38.92
C ASN A 303 22.60 16.64 -39.96
N ASP A 304 23.24 16.36 -41.11
CA ASP A 304 22.70 15.61 -42.23
C ASP A 304 22.35 14.19 -41.85
N GLY A 305 21.32 13.61 -42.45
CA GLY A 305 21.23 12.16 -42.46
C GLY A 305 19.83 11.59 -42.71
N GLN A 306 19.43 11.57 -43.95
CA GLN A 306 18.63 10.51 -44.64
C GLN A 306 17.26 10.09 -44.09
N ASN A 307 16.36 10.51 -44.87
CA ASN A 307 15.00 10.04 -45.20
C ASN A 307 14.93 8.52 -45.47
N THR A 308 14.08 7.78 -44.80
CA THR A 308 13.37 6.64 -45.36
C THR A 308 11.93 6.61 -44.83
N ASN A 309 11.02 6.95 -45.72
CA ASN A 309 9.59 6.68 -45.63
C ASN A 309 9.33 5.19 -45.40
N ASN A 310 8.53 4.85 -44.42
CA ASN A 310 7.61 3.72 -44.49
C ASN A 310 6.48 3.98 -43.48
N ALA A 311 5.33 4.36 -44.03
CA ALA A 311 4.06 4.30 -43.33
C ALA A 311 3.56 2.86 -43.39
N PRO A 312 3.01 2.30 -42.32
CA PRO A 312 2.20 1.09 -42.45
C PRO A 312 0.75 1.48 -42.71
N ASP A 313 0.21 0.91 -43.78
CA ASP A 313 -1.21 0.76 -44.03
C ASP A 313 -1.85 -0.09 -42.92
N PHE A 314 -2.98 0.41 -42.39
CA PHE A 314 -4.06 -0.20 -41.58
C PHE A 314 -3.71 -1.13 -40.42
#